data_c3ebe1ea7d89e33d1bfb80b73d0994eb
#
_entry.id   c3ebe1ea7d89e33d1bfb80b73d0994eb
#
_cell.length_a   1.000
_cell.length_b   1.000
_cell.length_c   1.000
_cell.angle_alpha   90.00
_cell.angle_beta   90.00
_cell.angle_gamma   90.00
#
_symmetry.space_group_name_H-M   'P 1'
#
loop_
_entity.id
_entity.type
_entity.pdbx_description
1 polymer ?
#
loop_
_entity_poly.entity_id
_entity_poly.type
_entity_poly.pdbx_seq_one_letter_code
_entity_poly.pdbx_strand_id
1 'polypeptide(L)'
;MQYLAGIVTLMAIDELAIISEFLKVLDLVGTFAFALSGAVSGVKHRIDLFGVLVLSFVAATAGGIMRDVLIGAIPPAAVQDWRYITLSLVAGLVTFFWYSLIAKMKSPVQIFDALGLGLFAIAGAGKAIAFHLGPGAAVLMGVLTAIGGGMVRDVLVSEVPVVFTAELYAVAALAGAAVVVVGNIFFPSSVPVAAIGGIVCVGLRLMAIRNRWKLPVAQQPD
;
A
#
# COMPACT_ATOMS: atom_id res chain seq x y z
N MET A 1 34.72 16.75 -22.78
CA MET A 1 34.23 16.67 -21.40
C MET A 1 32.78 17.13 -21.24
N GLN A 2 32.39 18.29 -21.79
CA GLN A 2 30.98 18.80 -21.70
C GLN A 2 29.93 17.88 -22.34
N TYR A 3 30.20 17.24 -23.48
CA TYR A 3 29.28 16.31 -24.14
C TYR A 3 28.97 15.06 -23.29
N LEU A 4 29.96 14.46 -22.64
CA LEU A 4 29.78 13.31 -21.73
C LEU A 4 28.97 13.69 -20.50
N ALA A 5 29.22 14.86 -19.91
CA ALA A 5 28.44 15.35 -18.79
C ALA A 5 26.95 15.58 -19.18
N GLY A 6 26.69 16.11 -20.38
CA GLY A 6 25.33 16.25 -20.90
C GLY A 6 24.59 14.93 -21.10
N ILE A 7 25.26 13.91 -21.65
CA ILE A 7 24.68 12.57 -21.84
C ILE A 7 24.36 11.92 -20.49
N VAL A 8 25.27 11.98 -19.52
CA VAL A 8 25.05 11.42 -18.17
C VAL A 8 23.88 12.10 -17.47
N THR A 9 23.76 13.43 -17.60
CA THR A 9 22.63 14.19 -17.02
C THR A 9 21.30 13.82 -17.67
N LEU A 10 21.25 13.66 -18.99
CA LEU A 10 20.04 13.23 -19.72
C LEU A 10 19.63 11.81 -19.32
N MET A 11 20.55 10.86 -19.24
CA MET A 11 20.25 9.49 -18.81
C MET A 11 19.73 9.45 -17.37
N ALA A 12 20.30 10.25 -16.46
CA ALA A 12 19.82 10.33 -15.08
C ALA A 12 18.39 10.94 -14.98
N ILE A 13 18.04 11.90 -15.83
CA ILE A 13 16.70 12.49 -15.90
C ILE A 13 15.68 11.45 -16.39
N ASP A 14 16.04 10.68 -17.43
CA ASP A 14 15.17 9.63 -17.96
C ASP A 14 14.94 8.51 -16.93
N GLU A 15 15.96 8.08 -16.20
CA GLU A 15 15.82 7.08 -15.13
C GLU A 15 14.91 7.57 -13.98
N LEU A 16 15.06 8.83 -13.56
CA LEU A 16 14.20 9.43 -12.54
C LEU A 16 12.75 9.55 -13.00
N ALA A 17 12.51 9.85 -14.27
CA ALA A 17 11.17 9.89 -14.84
C ALA A 17 10.54 8.50 -14.85
N ILE A 18 11.27 7.47 -15.28
CA ILE A 18 10.80 6.08 -15.32
C ILE A 18 10.40 5.61 -13.91
N ILE A 19 11.25 5.83 -12.89
CA ILE A 19 10.93 5.39 -11.54
C ILE A 19 9.74 6.16 -10.95
N SER A 20 9.59 7.45 -11.25
CA SER A 20 8.46 8.25 -10.78
C SER A 20 7.14 7.76 -11.35
N GLU A 21 7.09 7.44 -12.65
CA GLU A 21 5.90 6.87 -13.29
C GLU A 21 5.62 5.45 -12.78
N PHE A 22 6.64 4.64 -12.57
CA PHE A 22 6.50 3.33 -11.97
C PHE A 22 5.88 3.39 -10.56
N LEU A 23 6.38 4.29 -9.70
CA LEU A 23 5.82 4.48 -8.36
C LEU A 23 4.37 4.98 -8.40
N LYS A 24 4.01 5.86 -9.35
CA LYS A 24 2.61 6.27 -9.53
C LYS A 24 1.71 5.12 -9.95
N VAL A 25 2.17 4.27 -10.87
CA VAL A 25 1.42 3.07 -11.29
C VAL A 25 1.22 2.14 -10.10
N LEU A 26 2.27 1.88 -9.30
CA LEU A 26 2.15 1.06 -8.08
C LEU A 26 1.16 1.65 -7.08
N ASP A 27 1.17 2.98 -6.91
CA ASP A 27 0.25 3.69 -6.02
C ASP A 27 -1.21 3.55 -6.49
N LEU A 28 -1.47 3.67 -7.79
CA LEU A 28 -2.81 3.49 -8.37
C LEU A 28 -3.29 2.02 -8.31
N VAL A 29 -2.41 1.06 -8.60
CA VAL A 29 -2.76 -0.37 -8.49
C VAL A 29 -2.98 -0.76 -7.02
N GLY A 30 -2.17 -0.25 -6.11
CA GLY A 30 -2.36 -0.40 -4.66
C GLY A 30 -3.67 0.21 -4.17
N THR A 31 -4.00 1.40 -4.68
CA THR A 31 -5.29 2.06 -4.45
C THR A 31 -6.45 1.15 -4.87
N PHE A 32 -6.40 0.58 -6.07
CA PHE A 32 -7.45 -0.34 -6.54
C PHE A 32 -7.55 -1.59 -5.67
N ALA A 33 -6.43 -2.19 -5.28
CA ALA A 33 -6.42 -3.36 -4.40
C ALA A 33 -7.03 -3.05 -3.02
N PHE A 34 -6.65 -1.94 -2.38
CA PHE A 34 -7.25 -1.54 -1.11
C PHE A 34 -8.72 -1.11 -1.26
N ALA A 35 -9.10 -0.51 -2.39
CA ALA A 35 -10.48 -0.19 -2.70
C ALA A 35 -11.35 -1.45 -2.74
N LEU A 36 -10.89 -2.52 -3.42
CA LEU A 36 -11.56 -3.82 -3.40
C LEU A 36 -11.66 -4.38 -1.97
N SER A 37 -10.57 -4.31 -1.19
CA SER A 37 -10.57 -4.76 0.21
C SER A 37 -11.61 -4.01 1.05
N GLY A 38 -11.66 -2.68 0.91
CA GLY A 38 -12.64 -1.83 1.59
C GLY A 38 -14.08 -2.16 1.18
N ALA A 39 -14.32 -2.27 -0.12
CA ALA A 39 -15.65 -2.59 -0.65
C ALA A 39 -16.14 -3.99 -0.20
N VAL A 40 -15.28 -5.02 -0.25
CA VAL A 40 -15.61 -6.37 0.23
C VAL A 40 -15.94 -6.35 1.71
N SER A 41 -15.17 -5.59 2.52
CA SER A 41 -15.46 -5.41 3.95
C SER A 41 -16.83 -4.73 4.15
N GLY A 42 -17.13 -3.68 3.40
CA GLY A 42 -18.42 -2.98 3.48
C GLY A 42 -19.62 -3.88 3.16
N VAL A 43 -19.56 -4.65 2.06
CA VAL A 43 -20.62 -5.60 1.71
C VAL A 43 -20.79 -6.69 2.77
N LYS A 44 -19.67 -7.22 3.31
CA LYS A 44 -19.69 -8.22 4.38
C LYS A 44 -20.40 -7.70 5.64
N HIS A 45 -20.24 -6.41 5.95
CA HIS A 45 -20.90 -5.76 7.08
C HIS A 45 -22.31 -5.24 6.76
N ARG A 46 -22.86 -5.58 5.58
CA ARG A 46 -24.21 -5.18 5.13
C ARG A 46 -24.40 -3.66 5.07
N ILE A 47 -23.35 -2.93 4.76
CA ILE A 47 -23.40 -1.49 4.54
C ILE A 47 -24.07 -1.24 3.18
N ASP A 48 -24.83 -0.16 3.05
CA ASP A 48 -25.47 0.23 1.80
C ASP A 48 -24.48 0.61 0.69
N LEU A 49 -24.98 0.82 -0.52
CA LEU A 49 -24.12 1.14 -1.66
C LEU A 49 -23.27 2.38 -1.41
N PHE A 50 -23.84 3.45 -0.83
CA PHE A 50 -23.10 4.67 -0.57
C PHE A 50 -21.99 4.43 0.45
N GLY A 51 -22.27 3.76 1.54
CA GLY A 51 -21.27 3.39 2.55
C GLY A 51 -20.18 2.48 2.01
N VAL A 52 -20.50 1.52 1.12
CA VAL A 52 -19.50 0.67 0.44
C VAL A 52 -18.58 1.52 -0.43
N LEU A 53 -19.10 2.51 -1.17
CA LEU A 53 -18.29 3.41 -1.99
C LEU A 53 -17.38 4.29 -1.13
N VAL A 54 -17.89 4.83 -0.02
CA VAL A 54 -17.10 5.61 0.94
C VAL A 54 -16.00 4.75 1.56
N LEU A 55 -16.33 3.55 2.02
CA LEU A 55 -15.34 2.65 2.64
C LEU A 55 -14.28 2.20 1.65
N SER A 56 -14.67 1.96 0.40
CA SER A 56 -13.77 1.67 -0.71
C SER A 56 -12.75 2.80 -0.92
N PHE A 57 -13.24 4.04 -1.00
CA PHE A 57 -12.41 5.22 -1.20
C PHE A 57 -11.48 5.47 -0.02
N VAL A 58 -12.01 5.44 1.20
CA VAL A 58 -11.23 5.72 2.41
C VAL A 58 -10.15 4.66 2.63
N ALA A 59 -10.49 3.38 2.51
CA ALA A 59 -9.50 2.29 2.62
C ALA A 59 -8.38 2.42 1.58
N ALA A 60 -8.73 2.87 0.38
CA ALA A 60 -7.78 3.02 -0.73
C ALA A 60 -6.83 4.21 -0.58
N THR A 61 -7.26 5.28 0.08
CA THR A 61 -6.54 6.56 0.04
C THR A 61 -5.94 6.99 1.37
N ALA A 62 -6.46 6.50 2.51
CA ALA A 62 -6.05 6.96 3.84
C ALA A 62 -4.53 6.83 4.08
N GLY A 63 -3.92 5.69 3.73
CA GLY A 63 -2.48 5.48 3.88
C GLY A 63 -1.66 6.45 3.04
N GLY A 64 -2.05 6.66 1.78
CA GLY A 64 -1.39 7.60 0.87
C GLY A 64 -1.56 9.06 1.31
N ILE A 65 -2.74 9.44 1.80
CA ILE A 65 -3.01 10.78 2.34
C ILE A 65 -2.14 11.03 3.58
N MET A 66 -2.11 10.08 4.53
CA MET A 66 -1.25 10.19 5.71
C MET A 66 0.22 10.36 5.33
N ARG A 67 0.72 9.53 4.43
CA ARG A 67 2.08 9.66 3.88
C ARG A 67 2.32 11.06 3.34
N ASP A 68 1.46 11.52 2.43
CA ASP A 68 1.65 12.77 1.70
C ASP A 68 1.66 13.98 2.63
N VAL A 69 0.79 13.97 3.63
CA VAL A 69 0.77 15.01 4.68
C VAL A 69 2.08 15.00 5.49
N LEU A 70 2.55 13.82 5.91
CA LEU A 70 3.75 13.69 6.74
C LEU A 70 5.03 14.08 6.01
N ILE A 71 5.13 13.81 4.70
CA ILE A 71 6.30 14.20 3.89
C ILE A 71 6.19 15.61 3.29
N GLY A 72 5.09 16.34 3.54
CA GLY A 72 4.87 17.67 3.02
C GLY A 72 4.45 17.73 1.55
N ALA A 73 4.00 16.64 0.95
CA ALA A 73 3.46 16.58 -0.42
C ALA A 73 2.00 17.06 -0.43
N ILE A 74 1.80 18.37 -0.32
CA ILE A 74 0.49 18.99 -0.18
C ILE A 74 0.13 19.77 -1.43
N PRO A 75 -1.13 19.62 -1.94
CA PRO A 75 -2.18 18.72 -1.47
C PRO A 75 -1.89 17.26 -1.82
N PRO A 76 -2.43 16.26 -1.04
CA PRO A 76 -2.20 14.84 -1.29
C PRO A 76 -2.61 14.39 -2.71
N ALA A 77 -1.89 13.43 -3.28
CA ALA A 77 -2.15 12.92 -4.63
C ALA A 77 -3.58 12.43 -4.81
N ALA A 78 -4.15 11.78 -3.81
CA ALA A 78 -5.52 11.28 -3.82
C ALA A 78 -6.59 12.38 -3.95
N VAL A 79 -6.25 13.63 -3.64
CA VAL A 79 -7.14 14.81 -3.79
C VAL A 79 -6.89 15.52 -5.12
N GLN A 80 -5.65 15.55 -5.60
CA GLN A 80 -5.29 16.22 -6.84
C GLN A 80 -5.67 15.45 -8.10
N ASP A 81 -5.57 14.12 -8.04
CA ASP A 81 -5.72 13.25 -9.19
C ASP A 81 -7.04 12.48 -9.14
N TRP A 82 -7.94 12.79 -10.05
CA TRP A 82 -9.27 12.16 -10.16
C TRP A 82 -9.22 10.65 -10.34
N ARG A 83 -8.09 10.08 -10.79
CA ARG A 83 -7.91 8.63 -10.98
C ARG A 83 -8.08 7.85 -9.67
N TYR A 84 -7.67 8.40 -8.53
CA TYR A 84 -7.85 7.74 -7.22
C TYR A 84 -9.33 7.57 -6.87
N ILE A 85 -10.12 8.63 -7.04
CA ILE A 85 -11.57 8.60 -6.82
C ILE A 85 -12.22 7.60 -7.78
N THR A 86 -11.91 7.70 -9.07
CA THR A 86 -12.52 6.84 -10.09
C THR A 86 -12.21 5.36 -9.86
N LEU A 87 -10.95 5.01 -9.60
CA LEU A 87 -10.56 3.63 -9.32
C LEU A 87 -11.26 3.07 -8.08
N SER A 88 -11.37 3.88 -7.02
CA SER A 88 -12.05 3.47 -5.80
C SER A 88 -13.55 3.26 -6.01
N LEU A 89 -14.21 4.16 -6.73
CA LEU A 89 -15.64 4.03 -7.04
C LEU A 89 -15.90 2.83 -7.96
N VAL A 90 -15.09 2.62 -8.99
CA VAL A 90 -15.19 1.45 -9.87
C VAL A 90 -15.00 0.16 -9.07
N ALA A 91 -13.99 0.07 -8.23
CA ALA A 91 -13.78 -1.08 -7.36
C ALA A 91 -14.96 -1.34 -6.42
N GLY A 92 -15.52 -0.27 -5.84
CA GLY A 92 -16.70 -0.32 -4.98
C GLY A 92 -17.93 -0.86 -5.71
N LEU A 93 -18.25 -0.31 -6.90
CA LEU A 93 -19.36 -0.74 -7.73
C LEU A 93 -19.21 -2.19 -8.21
N VAL A 94 -18.03 -2.54 -8.74
CA VAL A 94 -17.73 -3.91 -9.16
C VAL A 94 -17.92 -4.88 -8.00
N THR A 95 -17.40 -4.56 -6.83
CA THR A 95 -17.56 -5.41 -5.66
C THR A 95 -19.01 -5.53 -5.23
N PHE A 96 -19.75 -4.43 -5.18
CA PHE A 96 -21.15 -4.43 -4.74
C PHE A 96 -22.04 -5.31 -5.62
N PHE A 97 -21.94 -5.19 -6.94
CA PHE A 97 -22.79 -5.93 -7.87
C PHE A 97 -22.32 -7.37 -8.12
N TRP A 98 -21.02 -7.65 -8.05
CA TRP A 98 -20.45 -8.99 -8.27
C TRP A 98 -19.89 -9.65 -7.00
N TYR A 99 -20.38 -9.23 -5.83
CA TYR A 99 -19.91 -9.80 -4.55
C TYR A 99 -20.03 -11.32 -4.47
N SER A 100 -21.09 -11.92 -5.03
CA SER A 100 -21.28 -13.38 -5.06
C SER A 100 -20.14 -14.15 -5.73
N LEU A 101 -19.48 -13.53 -6.72
CA LEU A 101 -18.31 -14.12 -7.37
C LEU A 101 -17.06 -13.98 -6.49
N ILE A 102 -16.87 -12.79 -5.90
CA ILE A 102 -15.73 -12.48 -5.04
C ILE A 102 -15.79 -13.31 -3.74
N ALA A 103 -16.98 -13.53 -3.20
CA ALA A 103 -17.21 -14.31 -1.99
C ALA A 103 -16.83 -15.81 -2.11
N LYS A 104 -16.63 -16.33 -3.33
CA LYS A 104 -16.10 -17.68 -3.55
C LYS A 104 -14.61 -17.80 -3.18
N MET A 105 -13.89 -16.69 -3.10
CA MET A 105 -12.49 -16.68 -2.67
C MET A 105 -12.39 -16.92 -1.16
N LYS A 106 -11.38 -17.67 -0.73
CA LYS A 106 -11.05 -17.77 0.70
C LYS A 106 -10.46 -16.46 1.18
N SER A 107 -11.15 -15.78 2.10
CA SER A 107 -10.69 -14.52 2.72
C SER A 107 -10.37 -13.38 1.72
N PRO A 108 -11.31 -12.94 0.88
CA PRO A 108 -11.04 -11.96 -0.18
C PRO A 108 -10.53 -10.62 0.38
N VAL A 109 -11.03 -10.15 1.52
CA VAL A 109 -10.53 -8.95 2.20
C VAL A 109 -9.03 -9.04 2.44
N GLN A 110 -8.57 -10.17 3.00
CA GLN A 110 -7.15 -10.36 3.35
C GLN A 110 -6.25 -10.48 2.11
N ILE A 111 -6.74 -11.06 1.02
CA ILE A 111 -5.98 -11.21 -0.23
C ILE A 111 -5.79 -9.85 -0.89
N PHE A 112 -6.85 -9.07 -1.07
CA PHE A 112 -6.75 -7.73 -1.64
C PHE A 112 -5.96 -6.79 -0.75
N ASP A 113 -6.11 -6.90 0.56
CA ASP A 113 -5.32 -6.18 1.55
C ASP A 113 -3.83 -6.53 1.46
N ALA A 114 -3.47 -7.80 1.32
CA ALA A 114 -2.08 -8.23 1.17
C ALA A 114 -1.42 -7.65 -0.11
N LEU A 115 -2.16 -7.59 -1.21
CA LEU A 115 -1.68 -6.97 -2.46
C LEU A 115 -1.49 -5.46 -2.26
N GLY A 116 -2.48 -4.79 -1.70
CA GLY A 116 -2.40 -3.36 -1.39
C GLY A 116 -1.25 -3.04 -0.43
N LEU A 117 -1.06 -3.86 0.61
CA LEU A 117 0.02 -3.73 1.59
C LEU A 117 1.40 -3.71 0.91
N GLY A 118 1.67 -4.68 0.03
CA GLY A 118 2.96 -4.76 -0.66
C GLY A 118 3.19 -3.58 -1.61
N LEU A 119 2.19 -3.22 -2.40
CA LEU A 119 2.28 -2.11 -3.34
C LEU A 119 2.48 -0.77 -2.62
N PHE A 120 1.77 -0.53 -1.53
CA PHE A 120 1.90 0.70 -0.75
C PHE A 120 3.17 0.74 0.11
N ALA A 121 3.69 -0.40 0.55
CA ALA A 121 5.00 -0.44 1.22
C ALA A 121 6.11 0.08 0.29
N ILE A 122 6.08 -0.34 -0.99
CA ILE A 122 7.04 0.10 -2.00
C ILE A 122 6.81 1.57 -2.36
N ALA A 123 5.57 1.93 -2.73
CA ALA A 123 5.24 3.27 -3.16
C ALA A 123 5.52 4.30 -2.05
N GLY A 124 5.20 3.95 -0.80
CA GLY A 124 5.47 4.79 0.37
C GLY A 124 6.94 5.01 0.64
N ALA A 125 7.74 3.94 0.66
CA ALA A 125 9.18 4.02 0.84
C ALA A 125 9.86 4.76 -0.33
N GLY A 126 9.48 4.44 -1.57
CA GLY A 126 10.03 5.08 -2.77
C GLY A 126 9.72 6.59 -2.83
N LYS A 127 8.48 6.99 -2.50
CA LYS A 127 8.11 8.41 -2.45
C LYS A 127 8.86 9.15 -1.34
N ALA A 128 9.04 8.53 -0.17
CA ALA A 128 9.81 9.12 0.92
C ALA A 128 11.29 9.33 0.54
N ILE A 129 11.89 8.37 -0.17
CA ILE A 129 13.24 8.52 -0.73
C ILE A 129 13.29 9.69 -1.73
N ALA A 130 12.32 9.80 -2.62
CA ALA A 130 12.23 10.90 -3.59
C ALA A 130 12.08 12.28 -2.92
N PHE A 131 11.51 12.33 -1.70
CA PHE A 131 11.45 13.51 -0.85
C PHE A 131 12.66 13.68 0.07
N HIS A 132 13.75 12.95 -0.21
CA HIS A 132 15.03 13.03 0.51
C HIS A 132 14.96 12.69 2.01
N LEU A 133 14.00 11.86 2.42
CA LEU A 133 13.96 11.38 3.79
C LEU A 133 15.09 10.36 4.04
N GLY A 134 15.63 10.39 5.24
CA GLY A 134 16.63 9.41 5.65
C GLY A 134 16.10 7.96 5.66
N PRO A 135 16.98 6.95 5.60
CA PRO A 135 16.58 5.55 5.41
C PRO A 135 15.54 5.05 6.42
N GLY A 136 15.71 5.36 7.70
CA GLY A 136 14.75 4.95 8.74
C GLY A 136 13.36 5.58 8.55
N ALA A 137 13.31 6.88 8.21
CA ALA A 137 12.07 7.57 7.93
C ALA A 137 11.39 7.02 6.65
N ALA A 138 12.17 6.69 5.63
CA ALA A 138 11.63 6.10 4.39
C ALA A 138 11.00 4.72 4.64
N VAL A 139 11.63 3.86 5.45
CA VAL A 139 11.03 2.58 5.87
C VAL A 139 9.74 2.83 6.64
N LEU A 140 9.75 3.76 7.61
CA LEU A 140 8.56 4.09 8.39
C LEU A 140 7.41 4.60 7.50
N MET A 141 7.69 5.46 6.53
CA MET A 141 6.68 5.94 5.58
C MET A 141 6.13 4.81 4.71
N GLY A 142 6.97 3.87 4.28
CA GLY A 142 6.52 2.66 3.60
C GLY A 142 5.54 1.84 4.45
N VAL A 143 5.89 1.58 5.72
CA VAL A 143 5.02 0.85 6.65
C VAL A 143 3.71 1.60 6.89
N LEU A 144 3.76 2.90 7.25
CA LEU A 144 2.56 3.71 7.53
C LEU A 144 1.64 3.78 6.32
N THR A 145 2.19 3.96 5.11
CA THR A 145 1.39 3.97 3.89
C THR A 145 0.67 2.64 3.69
N ALA A 146 1.40 1.55 3.90
CA ALA A 146 0.89 0.19 3.68
C ALA A 146 -0.21 -0.19 4.68
N ILE A 147 -0.03 0.11 5.97
CA ILE A 147 -1.00 -0.30 7.00
C ILE A 147 -2.17 0.67 7.14
N GLY A 148 -1.99 1.94 6.77
CA GLY A 148 -2.92 3.03 7.07
C GLY A 148 -4.32 2.80 6.50
N GLY A 149 -4.42 2.36 5.24
CA GLY A 149 -5.70 2.08 4.60
C GLY A 149 -6.50 0.98 5.30
N GLY A 150 -5.84 -0.15 5.60
CA GLY A 150 -6.43 -1.26 6.34
C GLY A 150 -6.87 -0.89 7.75
N MET A 151 -6.04 -0.10 8.47
CA MET A 151 -6.39 0.37 9.81
C MET A 151 -7.66 1.22 9.82
N VAL A 152 -7.74 2.21 8.93
CA VAL A 152 -8.93 3.09 8.86
C VAL A 152 -10.16 2.30 8.43
N ARG A 153 -10.03 1.39 7.45
CA ARG A 153 -11.12 0.49 7.06
C ARG A 153 -11.68 -0.28 8.26
N ASP A 154 -10.82 -0.94 9.03
CA ASP A 154 -11.24 -1.80 10.15
C ASP A 154 -11.93 -0.96 11.26
N VAL A 155 -11.37 0.21 11.58
CA VAL A 155 -11.97 1.15 12.55
C VAL A 155 -13.37 1.60 12.10
N LEU A 156 -13.55 1.92 10.81
CA LEU A 156 -14.84 2.37 10.28
C LEU A 156 -15.93 1.29 10.34
N VAL A 157 -15.55 0.01 10.27
CA VAL A 157 -16.49 -1.11 10.45
C VAL A 157 -16.54 -1.64 11.89
N SER A 158 -15.95 -0.89 12.84
CA SER A 158 -15.91 -1.24 14.27
C SER A 158 -15.22 -2.57 14.57
N GLU A 159 -14.27 -2.98 13.74
CA GLU A 159 -13.38 -4.12 13.98
C GLU A 159 -12.05 -3.66 14.58
N VAL A 160 -11.42 -4.53 15.38
CA VAL A 160 -10.05 -4.28 15.83
C VAL A 160 -9.11 -4.38 14.64
N PRO A 161 -8.31 -3.33 14.35
CA PRO A 161 -7.45 -3.36 13.17
C PRO A 161 -6.55 -4.58 13.11
N VAL A 162 -6.49 -5.17 11.93
CA VAL A 162 -5.71 -6.38 11.62
C VAL A 162 -4.24 -6.24 12.03
N VAL A 163 -3.68 -5.02 11.97
CA VAL A 163 -2.30 -4.75 12.38
C VAL A 163 -2.01 -5.09 13.84
N PHE A 164 -3.02 -5.11 14.71
CA PHE A 164 -2.88 -5.45 16.14
C PHE A 164 -3.20 -6.92 16.44
N THR A 165 -3.92 -7.59 15.57
CA THR A 165 -4.47 -8.93 15.86
C THR A 165 -3.95 -10.03 14.94
N ALA A 166 -3.44 -9.66 13.76
CA ALA A 166 -3.04 -10.63 12.77
C ALA A 166 -1.53 -10.80 12.64
N GLU A 167 -1.26 -11.92 12.13
CA GLU A 167 0.01 -12.55 11.83
C GLU A 167 0.87 -11.64 10.94
N LEU A 168 2.04 -11.23 11.44
CA LEU A 168 3.11 -10.58 10.68
C LEU A 168 2.67 -9.46 9.68
N TYR A 169 1.56 -8.75 9.98
CA TYR A 169 1.01 -7.74 9.05
C TYR A 169 2.00 -6.57 8.85
N ALA A 170 2.30 -5.85 9.94
CA ALA A 170 3.26 -4.74 9.88
C ALA A 170 4.69 -5.22 9.60
N VAL A 171 5.05 -6.44 10.04
CA VAL A 171 6.37 -7.05 9.79
C VAL A 171 6.58 -7.32 8.30
N ALA A 172 5.56 -7.76 7.58
CA ALA A 172 5.65 -7.95 6.13
C ALA A 172 5.85 -6.61 5.39
N ALA A 173 5.12 -5.57 5.80
CA ALA A 173 5.30 -4.22 5.26
C ALA A 173 6.70 -3.67 5.57
N LEU A 174 7.19 -3.87 6.81
CA LEU A 174 8.53 -3.50 7.23
C LEU A 174 9.61 -4.18 6.38
N ALA A 175 9.49 -5.49 6.17
CA ALA A 175 10.44 -6.25 5.35
C ALA A 175 10.46 -5.74 3.90
N GLY A 176 9.29 -5.53 3.27
CA GLY A 176 9.20 -5.00 1.91
C GLY A 176 9.78 -3.60 1.78
N ALA A 177 9.43 -2.68 2.69
CA ALA A 177 9.96 -1.33 2.71
C ALA A 177 11.48 -1.30 2.95
N ALA A 178 11.98 -2.16 3.87
CA ALA A 178 13.42 -2.27 4.14
C ALA A 178 14.19 -2.76 2.91
N VAL A 179 13.68 -3.73 2.16
CA VAL A 179 14.29 -4.20 0.90
C VAL A 179 14.40 -3.04 -0.10
N VAL A 180 13.36 -2.22 -0.25
CA VAL A 180 13.39 -1.05 -1.14
C VAL A 180 14.45 -0.05 -0.69
N VAL A 181 14.46 0.32 0.59
CA VAL A 181 15.37 1.35 1.13
C VAL A 181 16.82 0.89 1.10
N VAL A 182 17.11 -0.33 1.57
CA VAL A 182 18.47 -0.90 1.55
C VAL A 182 18.93 -1.11 0.11
N GLY A 183 18.06 -1.67 -0.73
CA GLY A 183 18.39 -1.88 -2.14
C GLY A 183 18.66 -0.57 -2.89
N ASN A 184 17.97 0.52 -2.56
CA ASN A 184 18.22 1.84 -3.16
C ASN A 184 19.59 2.43 -2.80
N ILE A 185 20.22 2.00 -1.70
CA ILE A 185 21.59 2.42 -1.35
C ILE A 185 22.61 1.86 -2.36
N PHE A 186 22.42 0.60 -2.79
CA PHE A 186 23.34 -0.08 -3.70
C PHE A 186 22.96 0.09 -5.17
N PHE A 187 21.66 0.19 -5.45
CA PHE A 187 21.07 0.28 -6.79
C PHE A 187 20.03 1.40 -6.81
N PRO A 188 20.46 2.68 -6.86
CA PRO A 188 19.55 3.82 -6.85
C PRO A 188 18.50 3.72 -7.96
N SER A 189 17.25 4.08 -7.63
CA SER A 189 16.13 4.15 -8.57
C SER A 189 15.83 2.86 -9.34
N SER A 190 16.15 1.70 -8.76
CA SER A 190 16.03 0.40 -9.43
C SER A 190 14.61 -0.15 -9.35
N VAL A 191 13.92 -0.25 -10.49
CA VAL A 191 12.60 -0.92 -10.61
C VAL A 191 12.65 -2.38 -10.13
N PRO A 192 13.65 -3.21 -10.49
CA PRO A 192 13.78 -4.57 -9.96
C PRO A 192 13.84 -4.63 -8.43
N VAL A 193 14.56 -3.73 -7.78
CA VAL A 193 14.63 -3.67 -6.30
C VAL A 193 13.26 -3.40 -5.69
N ALA A 194 12.53 -2.43 -6.26
CA ALA A 194 11.17 -2.14 -5.82
C ALA A 194 10.25 -3.35 -6.01
N ALA A 195 10.30 -4.03 -7.14
CA ALA A 195 9.52 -5.24 -7.40
C ALA A 195 9.84 -6.36 -6.39
N ILE A 196 11.12 -6.60 -6.08
CA ILE A 196 11.55 -7.59 -5.07
C ILE A 196 10.96 -7.23 -3.71
N GLY A 197 11.01 -5.96 -3.29
CA GLY A 197 10.41 -5.51 -2.04
C GLY A 197 8.92 -5.83 -1.93
N GLY A 198 8.17 -5.61 -3.02
CA GLY A 198 6.75 -5.96 -3.10
C GLY A 198 6.49 -7.47 -3.04
N ILE A 199 7.25 -8.25 -3.79
CA ILE A 199 7.15 -9.71 -3.77
C ILE A 199 7.43 -10.24 -2.36
N VAL A 200 8.44 -9.72 -1.68
CA VAL A 200 8.77 -10.08 -0.29
C VAL A 200 7.61 -9.74 0.65
N CYS A 201 7.07 -8.52 0.58
CA CYS A 201 5.95 -8.12 1.42
C CYS A 201 4.70 -8.98 1.19
N VAL A 202 4.25 -9.08 -0.06
CA VAL A 202 3.04 -9.87 -0.43
C VAL A 202 3.25 -11.34 -0.11
N GLY A 203 4.42 -11.90 -0.44
CA GLY A 203 4.76 -13.30 -0.18
C GLY A 203 4.73 -13.62 1.31
N LEU A 204 5.40 -12.83 2.15
CA LEU A 204 5.36 -13.00 3.62
C LEU A 204 3.93 -12.89 4.15
N ARG A 205 3.15 -11.92 3.65
CA ARG A 205 1.77 -11.74 4.10
C ARG A 205 0.88 -12.91 3.72
N LEU A 206 0.94 -13.40 2.48
CA LEU A 206 0.16 -14.55 2.04
C LEU A 206 0.58 -15.84 2.76
N MET A 207 1.89 -16.03 3.01
CA MET A 207 2.38 -17.15 3.80
C MET A 207 1.88 -17.10 5.25
N ALA A 208 1.91 -15.90 5.86
CA ALA A 208 1.41 -15.72 7.23
C ALA A 208 -0.09 -16.03 7.33
N ILE A 209 -0.89 -15.56 6.35
CA ILE A 209 -2.33 -15.87 6.27
C ILE A 209 -2.55 -17.39 6.13
N ARG A 210 -1.81 -18.04 5.23
CA ARG A 210 -1.94 -19.48 4.96
C ARG A 210 -1.57 -20.34 6.16
N ASN A 211 -0.45 -19.99 6.81
CA ASN A 211 0.13 -20.79 7.92
C ASN A 211 -0.36 -20.32 9.30
N ARG A 212 -1.19 -19.28 9.37
CA ARG A 212 -1.71 -18.68 10.62
C ARG A 212 -0.60 -18.33 11.62
N TRP A 213 0.49 -17.73 11.13
CA TRP A 213 1.61 -17.32 11.98
C TRP A 213 1.18 -16.22 12.94
N LYS A 214 1.46 -16.39 14.23
CA LYS A 214 1.14 -15.40 15.27
C LYS A 214 2.39 -14.93 15.98
N LEU A 215 2.42 -13.65 16.34
CA LEU A 215 3.42 -13.11 17.24
C LEU A 215 3.08 -13.47 18.69
N PRO A 216 4.09 -13.60 19.59
CA PRO A 216 3.85 -13.83 20.99
C PRO A 216 2.96 -12.74 21.61
N VAL A 217 1.98 -13.15 22.40
CA VAL A 217 1.13 -12.25 23.18
C VAL A 217 1.62 -12.27 24.62
N ALA A 218 1.63 -11.11 25.29
CA ALA A 218 1.96 -11.03 26.69
C ALA A 218 0.97 -11.84 27.52
N GLN A 219 1.49 -12.71 28.38
CA GLN A 219 0.65 -13.47 29.33
C GLN A 219 0.15 -12.50 30.40
N GLN A 220 -1.17 -12.44 30.60
CA GLN A 220 -1.71 -11.77 31.77
C GLN A 220 -1.53 -12.71 32.98
N PRO A 221 -0.99 -12.21 34.10
CA PRO A 221 -1.02 -12.98 35.33
C PRO A 221 -2.47 -13.16 35.78
N ASP A 222 -2.82 -14.39 36.17
CA ASP A 222 -4.12 -14.75 36.74
C ASP A 222 -4.39 -13.99 38.05
#